data_ada225f04f56ab366d9e66e23e292f6a
#
_entry.id   ada225f04f56ab366d9e66e23e292f6a
#
_cell.length_a   1.000
_cell.length_b   1.000
_cell.length_c   1.000
_cell.angle_alpha   90.00
_cell.angle_beta   90.00
_cell.angle_gamma   90.00
#
_symmetry.space_group_name_H-M   'P 1'
#
loop_
_entity.id
_entity.type
_entity.pdbx_description
1 polymer ?
#
loop_
_entity_poly.entity_id
_entity_poly.type
_entity_poly.pdbx_seq_one_letter_code
_entity_poly.pdbx_strand_id
1 'polypeptide(L)'
;MAAKTASGRKSVPSEKARCNELSDILADSWWAVGIRGIAAIVFGLICIVNPGLALTAFIYVFAAYMLVDGVFALFAGVKAARNGERWYLLILQGLVSLAAAVIAVSLPLATIVALTWLVAVWAIVSGALMLGAAFTLNLEHGRWWLALGGIASLIFGILLILQPLIGAVVLILWLGAFGLVMGIFLLILAFQLHAKMEERKAPAGAKRA
;
A
#
# COMPACT_ATOMS: atom_id res chain seq x y z
N MET A 1 -3.89 -35.93 53.25
CA MET A 1 -4.07 -34.55 52.67
C MET A 1 -3.37 -34.54 51.32
N ALA A 2 -4.11 -34.66 50.22
CA ALA A 2 -3.57 -34.66 48.86
C ALA A 2 -4.15 -33.44 48.15
N ALA A 3 -3.31 -32.44 47.91
CA ALA A 3 -3.65 -31.22 47.19
C ALA A 3 -3.72 -31.47 45.68
N LYS A 4 -4.90 -31.30 45.12
CA LYS A 4 -5.28 -31.44 43.71
C LYS A 4 -4.88 -30.15 42.97
N THR A 5 -3.67 -30.16 42.37
CA THR A 5 -3.25 -29.11 41.42
C THR A 5 -3.94 -29.31 40.12
N ALA A 6 -5.07 -28.68 39.88
CA ALA A 6 -5.72 -28.59 38.59
C ALA A 6 -4.96 -27.55 37.72
N SER A 7 -4.00 -28.02 36.95
CA SER A 7 -3.37 -27.27 35.88
C SER A 7 -4.40 -26.98 34.78
N GLY A 8 -4.93 -25.76 34.75
CA GLY A 8 -5.80 -25.27 33.70
C GLY A 8 -5.02 -25.10 32.39
N ARG A 9 -4.89 -26.21 31.64
CA ARG A 9 -4.38 -26.19 30.27
C ARG A 9 -5.40 -25.45 29.41
N LYS A 10 -5.20 -24.13 29.18
CA LYS A 10 -5.94 -23.38 28.15
C LYS A 10 -5.74 -24.14 26.84
N SER A 11 -6.77 -24.83 26.37
CA SER A 11 -6.79 -25.49 25.07
C SER A 11 -6.53 -24.42 24.02
N VAL A 12 -5.42 -24.57 23.28
CA VAL A 12 -5.14 -23.73 22.11
C VAL A 12 -6.29 -23.95 21.14
N PRO A 13 -7.01 -22.91 20.69
CA PRO A 13 -8.12 -23.06 19.76
C PRO A 13 -7.64 -23.78 18.52
N SER A 14 -8.42 -24.74 18.02
CA SER A 14 -8.07 -25.47 16.80
C SER A 14 -7.90 -24.48 15.64
N GLU A 15 -7.04 -24.81 14.69
CA GLU A 15 -6.77 -23.98 13.51
C GLU A 15 -8.07 -23.58 12.79
N LYS A 16 -9.05 -24.48 12.75
CA LYS A 16 -10.41 -24.21 12.24
C LYS A 16 -11.17 -23.16 13.07
N ALA A 17 -11.00 -23.11 14.38
CA ALA A 17 -11.63 -22.12 15.24
C ALA A 17 -11.02 -20.74 15.00
N ARG A 18 -9.70 -20.64 14.83
CA ARG A 18 -9.00 -19.39 14.47
C ARG A 18 -9.38 -18.88 13.07
N CYS A 19 -9.48 -19.76 12.08
CA CYS A 19 -9.96 -19.39 10.75
C CYS A 19 -11.41 -18.88 10.78
N ASN A 20 -12.26 -19.45 11.65
CA ASN A 20 -13.63 -18.97 11.80
C ASN A 20 -13.70 -17.62 12.52
N GLU A 21 -12.92 -17.36 13.57
CA GLU A 21 -12.83 -16.06 14.23
C GLU A 21 -12.32 -14.98 13.27
N LEU A 22 -11.27 -15.27 12.49
CA LEU A 22 -10.77 -14.33 11.46
C LEU A 22 -11.82 -14.03 10.39
N SER A 23 -12.56 -15.05 9.94
CA SER A 23 -13.63 -14.87 8.96
C SER A 23 -14.82 -14.07 9.54
N ASP A 24 -15.07 -14.14 10.84
CA ASP A 24 -16.15 -13.40 11.49
C ASP A 24 -15.79 -11.90 11.66
N ILE A 25 -14.55 -11.59 12.02
CA ILE A 25 -14.05 -10.21 12.08
C ILE A 25 -14.03 -9.57 10.69
N LEU A 26 -13.63 -10.33 9.66
CA LEU A 26 -13.62 -9.84 8.27
C LEU A 26 -15.03 -9.67 7.70
N ALA A 27 -15.97 -10.52 8.10
CA ALA A 27 -17.36 -10.44 7.67
C ALA A 27 -18.09 -9.22 8.26
N ASP A 28 -17.75 -8.77 9.47
CA ASP A 28 -18.36 -7.60 10.10
C ASP A 28 -17.94 -6.27 9.42
N SER A 29 -16.83 -6.29 8.67
CA SER A 29 -16.29 -5.10 7.98
C SER A 29 -16.54 -5.08 6.46
N TRP A 30 -17.50 -5.87 5.93
CA TRP A 30 -17.79 -5.93 4.49
C TRP A 30 -18.10 -4.55 3.86
N TRP A 31 -18.77 -3.67 4.60
CA TRP A 31 -19.11 -2.33 4.14
C TRP A 31 -17.87 -1.45 3.99
N ALA A 32 -16.87 -1.59 4.87
CA ALA A 32 -15.60 -0.87 4.76
C ALA A 32 -14.81 -1.31 3.52
N VAL A 33 -14.84 -2.61 3.19
CA VAL A 33 -14.25 -3.15 1.96
C VAL A 33 -15.01 -2.62 0.73
N GLY A 34 -16.35 -2.52 0.80
CA GLY A 34 -17.18 -1.96 -0.25
C GLY A 34 -16.88 -0.48 -0.53
N ILE A 35 -16.83 0.35 0.52
CA ILE A 35 -16.46 1.77 0.38
C ILE A 35 -15.07 1.94 -0.20
N ARG A 36 -14.10 1.15 0.26
CA ARG A 36 -12.73 1.18 -0.27
C ARG A 36 -12.71 0.81 -1.76
N GLY A 37 -13.52 -0.17 -2.17
CA GLY A 37 -13.67 -0.56 -3.57
C GLY A 37 -14.25 0.56 -4.43
N ILE A 38 -15.34 1.21 -3.97
CA ILE A 38 -15.95 2.37 -4.65
C ILE A 38 -14.95 3.53 -4.75
N ALA A 39 -14.28 3.87 -3.66
CA ALA A 39 -13.28 4.93 -3.64
C ALA A 39 -12.13 4.67 -4.62
N ALA A 40 -11.66 3.41 -4.72
CA ALA A 40 -10.61 3.01 -5.66
C ALA A 40 -11.07 3.13 -7.12
N ILE A 41 -12.33 2.79 -7.43
CA ILE A 41 -12.90 2.94 -8.78
C ILE A 41 -13.05 4.41 -9.14
N VAL A 42 -13.59 5.23 -8.25
CA VAL A 42 -13.76 6.69 -8.48
C VAL A 42 -12.39 7.34 -8.70
N PHE A 43 -11.42 7.03 -7.86
CA PHE A 43 -10.05 7.51 -8.01
C PHE A 43 -9.44 7.05 -9.34
N GLY A 44 -9.55 5.78 -9.69
CA GLY A 44 -9.05 5.23 -10.94
C GLY A 44 -9.68 5.89 -12.17
N LEU A 45 -10.98 6.16 -12.13
CA LEU A 45 -11.68 6.86 -13.20
C LEU A 45 -11.21 8.32 -13.36
N ILE A 46 -11.02 9.04 -12.25
CA ILE A 46 -10.47 10.40 -12.26
C ILE A 46 -9.07 10.42 -12.89
N CYS A 47 -8.21 9.46 -12.55
CA CYS A 47 -6.86 9.34 -13.12
C CYS A 47 -6.88 9.18 -14.63
N ILE A 48 -7.84 8.42 -15.19
CA ILE A 48 -7.93 8.17 -16.63
C ILE A 48 -8.57 9.34 -17.37
N VAL A 49 -9.65 9.92 -16.82
CA VAL A 49 -10.39 11.01 -17.48
C VAL A 49 -9.61 12.32 -17.44
N ASN A 50 -8.96 12.64 -16.32
CA ASN A 50 -8.19 13.86 -16.15
C ASN A 50 -6.90 13.64 -15.36
N PRO A 51 -5.82 13.19 -16.02
CA PRO A 51 -4.56 12.88 -15.36
C PRO A 51 -3.91 14.09 -14.70
N GLY A 52 -4.13 15.30 -15.23
CA GLY A 52 -3.60 16.54 -14.65
C GLY A 52 -4.24 16.86 -13.29
N LEU A 53 -5.55 16.70 -13.18
CA LEU A 53 -6.27 16.86 -11.91
C LEU A 53 -5.84 15.78 -10.90
N ALA A 54 -5.69 14.54 -11.36
CA ALA A 54 -5.24 13.44 -10.52
C ALA A 54 -3.83 13.66 -9.98
N LEU A 55 -2.88 14.12 -10.82
CA LEU A 55 -1.53 14.49 -10.39
C LEU A 55 -1.55 15.60 -9.33
N THR A 56 -2.35 16.63 -9.56
CA THR A 56 -2.49 17.75 -8.61
C THR A 56 -3.05 17.26 -7.28
N ALA A 57 -4.13 16.48 -7.29
CA ALA A 57 -4.71 15.88 -6.09
C ALA A 57 -3.70 14.97 -5.36
N PHE A 58 -2.94 14.18 -6.10
CA PHE A 58 -1.90 13.33 -5.53
C PHE A 58 -0.84 14.12 -4.77
N ILE A 59 -0.40 15.27 -5.30
CA ILE A 59 0.57 16.14 -4.63
C ILE A 59 0.01 16.72 -3.33
N TYR A 60 -1.24 17.16 -3.31
CA TYR A 60 -1.84 17.69 -2.08
C TYR A 60 -2.01 16.59 -1.03
N VAL A 61 -2.39 15.38 -1.43
CA VAL A 61 -2.44 14.23 -0.52
C VAL A 61 -1.04 13.89 -0.01
N PHE A 62 -0.03 13.90 -0.88
CA PHE A 62 1.37 13.70 -0.49
C PHE A 62 1.85 14.77 0.49
N ALA A 63 1.54 16.05 0.23
CA ALA A 63 1.89 17.14 1.12
C ALA A 63 1.22 17.02 2.50
N ALA A 64 -0.06 16.66 2.54
CA ALA A 64 -0.78 16.40 3.79
C ALA A 64 -0.17 15.21 4.56
N TYR A 65 0.17 14.13 3.86
CA TYR A 65 0.86 12.98 4.46
C TYR A 65 2.20 13.39 5.06
N MET A 66 3.04 14.12 4.31
CA MET A 66 4.36 14.59 4.77
C MET A 66 4.24 15.54 5.97
N LEU A 67 3.20 16.38 6.01
CA LEU A 67 2.93 17.26 7.14
C LEU A 67 2.60 16.46 8.39
N VAL A 68 1.71 15.49 8.28
CA VAL A 68 1.32 14.62 9.40
C VAL A 68 2.52 13.80 9.88
N ASP A 69 3.26 13.16 8.96
CA ASP A 69 4.46 12.39 9.27
C ASP A 69 5.51 13.24 9.98
N GLY A 70 5.78 14.46 9.46
CA GLY A 70 6.73 15.39 10.05
C GLY A 70 6.36 15.80 11.48
N VAL A 71 5.08 16.09 11.74
CA VAL A 71 4.60 16.43 13.09
C VAL A 71 4.78 15.25 14.03
N PHE A 72 4.36 14.04 13.62
CA PHE A 72 4.53 12.84 14.46
C PHE A 72 6.00 12.50 14.70
N ALA A 73 6.87 12.62 13.69
CA ALA A 73 8.31 12.39 13.82
C ALA A 73 8.95 13.37 14.82
N LEU A 74 8.55 14.65 14.81
CA LEU A 74 9.02 15.63 15.80
C LEU A 74 8.55 15.29 17.21
N PHE A 75 7.28 14.91 17.39
CA PHE A 75 6.78 14.47 18.69
C PHE A 75 7.53 13.23 19.21
N ALA A 76 7.75 12.24 18.33
CA ALA A 76 8.52 11.05 18.67
C ALA A 76 9.98 11.39 19.00
N GLY A 77 10.61 12.31 18.27
CA GLY A 77 11.97 12.78 18.50
C GLY A 77 12.13 13.47 19.86
N VAL A 78 11.19 14.36 20.22
CA VAL A 78 11.19 15.02 21.54
C VAL A 78 11.02 14.00 22.68
N LYS A 79 10.15 13.00 22.49
CA LYS A 79 9.95 11.93 23.46
C LYS A 79 11.20 11.05 23.61
N ALA A 80 11.84 10.68 22.50
CA ALA A 80 13.09 9.91 22.49
C ALA A 80 14.24 10.67 23.18
N ALA A 81 14.34 11.99 22.97
CA ALA A 81 15.30 12.85 23.64
C ALA A 81 15.19 12.80 25.15
N ARG A 82 13.97 12.75 25.70
CA ARG A 82 13.73 12.63 27.14
C ARG A 82 14.13 11.28 27.72
N ASN A 83 14.13 10.24 26.88
CA ASN A 83 14.48 8.87 27.27
C ASN A 83 15.94 8.51 27.02
N GLY A 84 16.79 9.45 26.52
CA GLY A 84 18.19 9.21 26.24
C GLY A 84 18.46 8.35 25.00
N GLU A 85 17.47 8.17 24.11
CA GLU A 85 17.58 7.42 22.88
C GLU A 85 18.13 8.28 21.72
N ARG A 86 18.36 7.69 20.54
CA ARG A 86 18.89 8.38 19.34
C ARG A 86 17.82 9.29 18.71
N TRP A 87 17.53 10.42 19.35
CA TRP A 87 16.48 11.37 18.98
C TRP A 87 16.76 12.23 17.73
N TYR A 88 18.04 12.46 17.43
CA TYR A 88 18.44 13.37 16.36
C TYR A 88 17.96 12.93 14.97
N LEU A 89 17.90 11.62 14.68
CA LEU A 89 17.40 11.09 13.41
C LEU A 89 15.91 11.36 13.24
N LEU A 90 15.11 11.21 14.31
CA LEU A 90 13.66 11.46 14.28
C LEU A 90 13.35 12.96 14.09
N ILE A 91 14.13 13.84 14.74
CA ILE A 91 13.97 15.28 14.55
C ILE A 91 14.38 15.68 13.12
N LEU A 92 15.51 15.15 12.62
CA LEU A 92 15.94 15.42 11.25
C LEU A 92 14.89 14.93 10.23
N GLN A 93 14.36 13.73 10.41
CA GLN A 93 13.27 13.21 9.59
C GLN A 93 12.06 14.13 9.63
N GLY A 94 11.60 14.53 10.81
CA GLY A 94 10.45 15.42 10.96
C GLY A 94 10.63 16.77 10.28
N LEU A 95 11.82 17.36 10.37
CA LEU A 95 12.15 18.63 9.67
C LEU A 95 12.16 18.45 8.16
N VAL A 96 12.73 17.36 7.65
CA VAL A 96 12.75 17.04 6.21
C VAL A 96 11.34 16.82 5.68
N SER A 97 10.51 16.07 6.41
CA SER A 97 9.10 15.82 6.04
C SER A 97 8.29 17.13 6.00
N LEU A 98 8.46 18.00 6.99
CA LEU A 98 7.79 19.31 6.99
C LEU A 98 8.27 20.21 5.85
N ALA A 99 9.57 20.27 5.59
CA ALA A 99 10.11 21.02 4.46
C ALA A 99 9.57 20.48 3.13
N ALA A 100 9.51 19.14 2.97
CA ALA A 100 8.93 18.51 1.78
C ALA A 100 7.45 18.85 1.62
N ALA A 101 6.66 18.89 2.70
CA ALA A 101 5.25 19.29 2.66
C ALA A 101 5.08 20.75 2.17
N VAL A 102 5.88 21.68 2.70
CA VAL A 102 5.84 23.09 2.28
C VAL A 102 6.24 23.24 0.82
N ILE A 103 7.30 22.56 0.37
CA ILE A 103 7.75 22.57 -1.03
C ILE A 103 6.67 22.00 -1.95
N ALA A 104 6.04 20.90 -1.56
CA ALA A 104 5.01 20.24 -2.35
C ALA A 104 3.79 21.15 -2.60
N VAL A 105 3.39 21.95 -1.61
CA VAL A 105 2.29 22.90 -1.77
C VAL A 105 2.73 24.13 -2.56
N SER A 106 3.95 24.65 -2.33
CA SER A 106 4.43 25.89 -2.95
C SER A 106 4.86 25.69 -4.40
N LEU A 107 5.46 24.53 -4.72
CA LEU A 107 6.05 24.22 -6.02
C LEU A 107 5.58 22.83 -6.52
N PRO A 108 4.29 22.67 -6.84
CA PRO A 108 3.73 21.36 -7.19
C PRO A 108 4.40 20.73 -8.42
N LEU A 109 4.74 21.54 -9.44
CA LEU A 109 5.41 21.04 -10.63
C LEU A 109 6.82 20.49 -10.35
N ALA A 110 7.58 21.19 -9.51
CA ALA A 110 8.90 20.71 -9.09
C ALA A 110 8.80 19.41 -8.29
N THR A 111 7.76 19.28 -7.47
CA THR A 111 7.49 18.07 -6.70
C THR A 111 7.14 16.89 -7.61
N ILE A 112 6.34 17.09 -8.68
CA ILE A 112 6.07 16.05 -9.68
C ILE A 112 7.38 15.54 -10.29
N VAL A 113 8.24 16.46 -10.73
CA VAL A 113 9.52 16.10 -11.35
C VAL A 113 10.42 15.35 -10.36
N ALA A 114 10.54 15.84 -9.12
CA ALA A 114 11.36 15.21 -8.08
C ALA A 114 10.87 13.80 -7.74
N LEU A 115 9.56 13.62 -7.57
CA LEU A 115 8.98 12.30 -7.30
C LEU A 115 9.15 11.36 -8.49
N THR A 116 9.00 11.85 -9.72
CA THR A 116 9.22 11.04 -10.92
C THR A 116 10.68 10.61 -11.04
N TRP A 117 11.64 11.48 -10.73
CA TRP A 117 13.05 11.10 -10.69
C TRP A 117 13.36 10.10 -9.58
N LEU A 118 12.72 10.23 -8.43
CA LEU A 118 12.86 9.23 -7.37
C LEU A 118 12.40 7.85 -7.83
N VAL A 119 11.26 7.77 -8.51
CA VAL A 119 10.74 6.52 -9.11
C VAL A 119 11.70 6.01 -10.20
N ALA A 120 12.26 6.92 -11.02
CA ALA A 120 13.21 6.57 -12.06
C ALA A 120 14.48 5.91 -11.50
N VAL A 121 15.06 6.51 -10.45
CA VAL A 121 16.24 5.95 -9.75
C VAL A 121 15.90 4.58 -9.16
N TRP A 122 14.74 4.45 -8.51
CA TRP A 122 14.27 3.18 -7.98
C TRP A 122 14.09 2.11 -9.08
N ALA A 123 13.52 2.49 -10.23
CA ALA A 123 13.34 1.61 -11.38
C ALA A 123 14.68 1.13 -11.97
N ILE A 124 15.67 2.03 -12.06
CA ILE A 124 17.01 1.69 -12.54
C ILE A 124 17.71 0.74 -11.56
N VAL A 125 17.70 1.06 -10.26
CA VAL A 125 18.34 0.21 -9.25
C VAL A 125 17.70 -1.17 -9.19
N SER A 126 16.36 -1.23 -9.15
CA SER A 126 15.64 -2.50 -9.12
C SER A 126 15.83 -3.31 -10.41
N GLY A 127 15.86 -2.65 -11.58
CA GLY A 127 16.15 -3.28 -12.87
C GLY A 127 17.56 -3.87 -12.93
N ALA A 128 18.56 -3.13 -12.43
CA ALA A 128 19.93 -3.61 -12.35
C ALA A 128 20.07 -4.82 -11.41
N LEU A 129 19.40 -4.77 -10.25
CA LEU A 129 19.38 -5.90 -9.30
C LEU A 129 18.69 -7.13 -9.89
N MET A 130 17.57 -6.96 -10.61
CA MET A 130 16.88 -8.05 -11.31
C MET A 130 17.78 -8.70 -12.36
N LEU A 131 18.52 -7.89 -13.13
CA LEU A 131 19.49 -8.42 -14.10
C LEU A 131 20.62 -9.17 -13.40
N GLY A 132 21.21 -8.60 -12.34
CA GLY A 132 22.22 -9.27 -11.51
C GLY A 132 21.71 -10.61 -11.00
N ALA A 133 20.50 -10.66 -10.47
CA ALA A 133 19.86 -11.89 -9.99
C ALA A 133 19.63 -12.90 -11.10
N ALA A 134 19.24 -12.45 -12.32
CA ALA A 134 19.04 -13.33 -13.46
C ALA A 134 20.34 -14.03 -13.92
N PHE A 135 21.51 -13.39 -13.71
CA PHE A 135 22.81 -13.98 -14.05
C PHE A 135 23.39 -14.87 -12.93
N THR A 136 23.08 -14.55 -11.67
CA THR A 136 23.66 -15.25 -10.50
C THR A 136 22.83 -16.43 -10.00
N LEU A 137 21.48 -16.37 -10.17
CA LEU A 137 20.58 -17.41 -9.72
C LEU A 137 20.35 -18.45 -10.84
N ASN A 138 20.65 -19.72 -10.57
CA ASN A 138 20.35 -20.86 -11.46
C ASN A 138 18.86 -21.21 -11.40
N LEU A 139 18.01 -20.33 -11.90
CA LEU A 139 16.56 -20.54 -11.98
C LEU A 139 16.26 -21.28 -13.29
N GLU A 140 15.91 -22.57 -13.23
CA GLU A 140 15.68 -23.41 -14.42
C GLU A 140 14.58 -22.88 -15.34
N HIS A 141 13.54 -22.20 -14.82
CA HIS A 141 12.39 -21.72 -15.62
C HIS A 141 12.03 -20.23 -15.48
N GLY A 142 12.65 -19.48 -14.57
CA GLY A 142 12.30 -18.07 -14.28
C GLY A 142 13.31 -17.02 -14.77
N ARG A 143 14.49 -17.42 -15.19
CA ARG A 143 15.62 -16.53 -15.53
C ARG A 143 15.29 -15.52 -16.63
N TRP A 144 14.62 -15.96 -17.68
CA TRP A 144 14.24 -15.09 -18.81
C TRP A 144 13.23 -14.02 -18.43
N TRP A 145 12.24 -14.38 -17.60
CA TRP A 145 11.24 -13.42 -17.10
C TRP A 145 11.88 -12.36 -16.20
N LEU A 146 12.86 -12.77 -15.38
CA LEU A 146 13.58 -11.86 -14.50
C LEU A 146 14.49 -10.91 -15.31
N ALA A 147 15.16 -11.43 -16.36
CA ALA A 147 15.99 -10.63 -17.25
C ALA A 147 15.14 -9.62 -18.06
N LEU A 148 14.02 -10.07 -18.65
CA LEU A 148 13.11 -9.19 -19.38
C LEU A 148 12.52 -8.10 -18.46
N GLY A 149 12.11 -8.44 -17.26
CA GLY A 149 11.63 -7.47 -16.25
C GLY A 149 12.70 -6.45 -15.89
N GLY A 150 13.94 -6.90 -15.68
CA GLY A 150 15.08 -6.03 -15.40
C GLY A 150 15.41 -5.06 -16.54
N ILE A 151 15.44 -5.55 -17.78
CA ILE A 151 15.65 -4.70 -18.97
C ILE A 151 14.51 -3.69 -19.13
N ALA A 152 13.26 -4.13 -19.02
CA ALA A 152 12.10 -3.25 -19.12
C ALA A 152 12.12 -2.15 -18.04
N SER A 153 12.48 -2.50 -16.81
CA SER A 153 12.60 -1.55 -15.69
C SER A 153 13.71 -0.54 -15.92
N LEU A 154 14.87 -0.94 -16.46
CA LEU A 154 15.96 -0.03 -16.83
C LEU A 154 15.53 0.95 -17.91
N ILE A 155 14.93 0.46 -19.00
CA ILE A 155 14.45 1.31 -20.10
C ILE A 155 13.42 2.29 -19.56
N PHE A 156 12.46 1.83 -18.78
CA PHE A 156 11.44 2.67 -18.16
C PHE A 156 12.04 3.75 -17.27
N GLY A 157 13.00 3.40 -16.39
CA GLY A 157 13.69 4.36 -15.53
C GLY A 157 14.45 5.43 -16.31
N ILE A 158 15.12 5.07 -17.41
CA ILE A 158 15.81 6.03 -18.30
C ILE A 158 14.80 6.97 -18.96
N LEU A 159 13.68 6.46 -19.45
CA LEU A 159 12.62 7.27 -20.06
C LEU A 159 12.02 8.27 -19.06
N LEU A 160 11.84 7.88 -17.79
CA LEU A 160 11.38 8.78 -16.73
C LEU A 160 12.36 9.92 -16.45
N ILE A 161 13.67 9.69 -16.57
CA ILE A 161 14.68 10.76 -16.41
C ILE A 161 14.63 11.73 -17.58
N LEU A 162 14.50 11.21 -18.80
CA LEU A 162 14.51 12.04 -20.02
C LEU A 162 13.25 12.90 -20.16
N GLN A 163 12.10 12.36 -19.77
CA GLN A 163 10.78 12.99 -19.95
C GLN A 163 9.94 12.90 -18.65
N PRO A 164 10.32 13.61 -17.57
CA PRO A 164 9.70 13.40 -16.26
C PRO A 164 8.21 13.76 -16.22
N LEU A 165 7.76 14.77 -16.96
CA LEU A 165 6.35 15.16 -16.99
C LEU A 165 5.48 14.13 -17.73
N ILE A 166 5.97 13.63 -18.87
CA ILE A 166 5.27 12.56 -19.60
C ILE A 166 5.26 11.30 -18.76
N GLY A 167 6.40 10.99 -18.13
CA GLY A 167 6.53 9.86 -17.20
C GLY A 167 5.54 9.93 -16.03
N ALA A 168 5.36 11.12 -15.44
CA ALA A 168 4.37 11.32 -14.37
C ALA A 168 2.93 11.02 -14.85
N VAL A 169 2.58 11.45 -16.06
CA VAL A 169 1.26 11.15 -16.66
C VAL A 169 1.11 9.65 -16.88
N VAL A 170 2.12 8.97 -17.39
CA VAL A 170 2.09 7.52 -17.57
C VAL A 170 1.93 6.81 -16.23
N LEU A 171 2.68 7.23 -15.20
CA LEU A 171 2.58 6.64 -13.86
C LEU A 171 1.17 6.80 -13.28
N ILE A 172 0.55 7.99 -13.39
CA ILE A 172 -0.79 8.21 -12.85
C ILE A 172 -1.86 7.43 -13.62
N LEU A 173 -1.70 7.25 -14.94
CA LEU A 173 -2.60 6.41 -15.74
C LEU A 173 -2.47 4.92 -15.34
N TRP A 174 -1.27 4.42 -15.12
CA TRP A 174 -1.04 3.06 -14.62
C TRP A 174 -1.65 2.88 -13.22
N LEU A 175 -1.45 3.86 -12.33
CA LEU A 175 -2.04 3.85 -11.00
C LEU A 175 -3.57 3.85 -11.07
N GLY A 176 -4.14 4.62 -12.00
CA GLY A 176 -5.58 4.66 -12.25
C GLY A 176 -6.12 3.32 -12.77
N ALA A 177 -5.45 2.72 -13.74
CA ALA A 177 -5.82 1.40 -14.27
C ALA A 177 -5.76 0.31 -13.18
N PHE A 178 -4.68 0.30 -12.39
CA PHE A 178 -4.54 -0.60 -11.25
C PHE A 178 -5.62 -0.36 -10.20
N GLY A 179 -5.93 0.90 -9.89
CA GLY A 179 -6.99 1.29 -8.97
C GLY A 179 -8.37 0.79 -9.41
N LEU A 180 -8.69 0.88 -10.72
CA LEU A 180 -9.93 0.33 -11.27
C LEU A 180 -10.02 -1.18 -11.10
N VAL A 181 -8.97 -1.92 -11.50
CA VAL A 181 -8.94 -3.38 -11.38
C VAL A 181 -9.08 -3.80 -9.92
N MET A 182 -8.31 -3.19 -9.02
CA MET A 182 -8.38 -3.48 -7.57
C MET A 182 -9.72 -3.08 -6.97
N GLY A 183 -10.28 -1.95 -7.37
CA GLY A 183 -11.59 -1.48 -6.91
C GLY A 183 -12.71 -2.45 -7.29
N ILE A 184 -12.71 -2.96 -8.53
CA ILE A 184 -13.66 -3.98 -8.99
C ILE A 184 -13.50 -5.26 -8.18
N PHE A 185 -12.24 -5.69 -7.94
CA PHE A 185 -11.96 -6.90 -7.15
C PHE A 185 -12.46 -6.76 -5.70
N LEU A 186 -12.24 -5.60 -5.07
CA LEU A 186 -12.72 -5.31 -3.72
C LEU A 186 -14.26 -5.27 -3.65
N LEU A 187 -14.95 -4.77 -4.68
CA LEU A 187 -16.40 -4.82 -4.73
C LEU A 187 -16.92 -6.26 -4.83
N ILE A 188 -16.34 -7.08 -5.70
CA ILE A 188 -16.69 -8.50 -5.81
C ILE A 188 -16.49 -9.19 -4.46
N LEU A 189 -15.37 -8.90 -3.77
CA LEU A 189 -15.09 -9.45 -2.44
C LEU A 189 -16.11 -8.98 -1.41
N ALA A 190 -16.48 -7.69 -1.42
CA ALA A 190 -17.49 -7.13 -0.51
C ALA A 190 -18.86 -7.81 -0.69
N PHE A 191 -19.29 -8.06 -1.94
CA PHE A 191 -20.53 -8.79 -2.24
C PHE A 191 -20.46 -10.24 -1.77
N GLN A 192 -19.34 -10.92 -1.95
CA GLN A 192 -19.17 -12.30 -1.47
C GLN A 192 -19.22 -12.38 0.07
N LEU A 193 -18.59 -11.42 0.75
CA LEU A 193 -18.66 -11.33 2.22
C LEU A 193 -20.08 -11.08 2.71
N HIS A 194 -20.81 -10.19 2.03
CA HIS A 194 -22.21 -9.89 2.36
C HIS A 194 -23.12 -11.13 2.19
N ALA A 195 -23.00 -11.85 1.07
CA ALA A 195 -23.77 -13.06 0.81
C ALA A 195 -23.52 -14.14 1.87
N LYS A 196 -22.26 -14.34 2.28
CA LYS A 196 -21.92 -15.29 3.37
C LYS A 196 -22.50 -14.87 4.72
N MET A 197 -22.66 -13.58 4.98
CA MET A 197 -23.29 -13.09 6.22
C MET A 197 -24.79 -13.38 6.24
N GLU A 198 -25.47 -13.23 5.11
CA GLU A 198 -26.91 -13.56 5.01
C GLU A 198 -27.17 -15.06 5.18
N GLU A 199 -26.34 -15.93 4.57
CA GLU A 199 -26.42 -17.39 4.76
C GLU A 199 -26.24 -17.80 6.22
N ARG A 200 -25.43 -17.09 6.99
CA ARG A 200 -25.21 -17.36 8.43
C ARG A 200 -26.33 -16.83 9.31
N LYS A 201 -26.99 -15.71 8.92
CA LYS A 201 -28.13 -15.13 9.64
C LYS A 201 -29.44 -15.89 9.39
N ALA A 202 -29.50 -16.71 8.34
CA ALA A 202 -30.64 -17.58 8.07
C ALA A 202 -30.75 -18.64 9.18
N PRO A 203 -31.92 -18.77 9.86
CA PRO A 203 -32.08 -19.69 10.96
C PRO A 203 -31.90 -21.13 10.50
N ALA A 204 -31.18 -21.92 11.32
CA ALA A 204 -30.80 -23.30 11.06
C ALA A 204 -31.98 -24.26 10.74
N GLY A 205 -33.20 -23.78 10.81
CA GLY A 205 -34.43 -24.51 10.45
C GLY A 205 -34.76 -24.58 8.96
N ALA A 206 -34.19 -23.71 8.11
CA ALA A 206 -34.48 -23.67 6.67
C ALA A 206 -33.66 -24.68 5.83
N LYS A 207 -32.65 -25.31 6.40
CA LYS A 207 -31.79 -26.31 5.71
C LYS A 207 -32.29 -27.74 5.76
N ARG A 208 -33.51 -28.01 6.28
CA ARG A 208 -34.09 -29.38 6.41
C ARG A 208 -35.47 -29.52 5.74
N ALA A 209 -35.80 -28.67 4.80
CA ALA A 209 -36.99 -28.88 3.97
C ALA A 209 -36.59 -29.18 2.52
#